data_746b5411ba63874e1fe70a143d199213
#
_entry.id   746b5411ba63874e1fe70a143d199213
#
_cell.length_a   1.000
_cell.length_b   1.000
_cell.length_c   1.000
_cell.angle_alpha   90.00
_cell.angle_beta   90.00
_cell.angle_gamma   90.00
#
_symmetry.space_group_name_H-M   'P 1'
#
loop_
_entity.id
_entity.type
_entity.pdbx_description
1 polymer ?
#
loop_
_entity_poly.entity_id
_entity_poly.type
_entity_poly.pdbx_seq_one_letter_code
_entity_poly.pdbx_strand_id
1 'polypeptide(L)'
;VKNLTISPKQHDMFIALEDHEHTEVFLGGAAGGAKSFTGCLWQILRRLKYKGSRGFLARARLKDLKASTLLTFFEVCGLLGLRMGLDFKYNAQTGVITFSNGSEEYLKDLFFYPSDPDFVSLGSTEYTDGFIDEMGDIGEQAYQIIRSRVRYKLDEFGLIPKIAMGSNPCKTFIYRDFYKRWRDDELEPFKAYVHASVYDNPFISVHYIENLKKLDKKNRERLLNGNWEYNDDPTKIFDYDAIIDLFTNEARRGKKYCIVDQSGFGRDSCMVSIWDGLFITEFLQYQEGLSSTELDEILTSRKIPRSCCLVDSIGVGFGLKKEMPEIVSFVANAAPLKKEKQSTDEEGLDNYKNLRSQCWFELANHVNTGMIGIYRELPINIKELLTEDLEVMKQMDSDKDAKMRVITKKELHDSAALSRSTDAGDVLMMRMYFEINPNESAWTFTGSIDKIQEDPKLKVYGDSNIKTKVVDGKEVRMIGDRIIRE
;
A
#
# COMPACT_ATOMS: atom_id res chain seq x y z
N VAL A 1 7.35 39.96 -19.36
CA VAL A 1 7.75 39.05 -18.25
C VAL A 1 8.95 39.69 -17.57
N LYS A 2 8.91 39.84 -16.26
CA LYS A 2 10.04 40.36 -15.45
C LYS A 2 11.10 39.26 -15.26
N ASN A 3 12.35 39.66 -15.13
CA ASN A 3 13.41 38.72 -14.79
C ASN A 3 13.19 38.21 -13.36
N LEU A 4 13.27 36.91 -13.19
CA LEU A 4 13.15 36.20 -11.92
C LEU A 4 14.48 35.52 -11.60
N THR A 5 14.99 35.71 -10.40
CA THR A 5 16.18 35.01 -9.93
C THR A 5 15.76 33.63 -9.35
N ILE A 6 16.40 32.58 -9.79
CA ILE A 6 16.22 31.21 -9.28
C ILE A 6 17.49 30.71 -8.61
N SER A 7 17.36 29.75 -7.71
CA SER A 7 18.51 29.11 -7.05
C SER A 7 19.24 28.14 -8.02
N PRO A 8 20.51 27.79 -7.75
CA PRO A 8 21.21 26.76 -8.53
C PRO A 8 20.43 25.45 -8.57
N LYS A 9 19.80 25.03 -7.47
CA LYS A 9 19.02 23.81 -7.43
C LYS A 9 17.73 23.89 -8.27
N GLN A 10 17.06 25.04 -8.29
CA GLN A 10 15.94 25.26 -9.22
C GLN A 10 16.39 25.21 -10.68
N HIS A 11 17.60 25.71 -10.98
CA HIS A 11 18.18 25.58 -12.33
C HIS A 11 18.39 24.10 -12.71
N ASP A 12 18.92 23.26 -11.81
CA ASP A 12 19.04 21.82 -12.06
C ASP A 12 17.67 21.18 -12.35
N MET A 13 16.63 21.58 -11.56
CA MET A 13 15.25 21.13 -11.82
C MET A 13 14.76 21.53 -13.21
N PHE A 14 15.06 22.78 -13.64
CA PHE A 14 14.69 23.26 -14.97
C PHE A 14 15.42 22.52 -16.10
N ILE A 15 16.70 22.15 -15.92
CA ILE A 15 17.43 21.34 -16.89
C ILE A 15 16.68 20.03 -17.15
N ALA A 16 16.31 19.29 -16.10
CA ALA A 16 15.57 18.04 -16.24
C ALA A 16 14.15 18.24 -16.83
N LEU A 17 13.49 19.38 -16.51
CA LEU A 17 12.16 19.70 -16.99
C LEU A 17 12.11 20.14 -18.46
N GLU A 18 13.20 20.69 -19.00
CA GLU A 18 13.25 21.19 -20.39
C GLU A 18 14.09 20.34 -21.35
N ASP A 19 14.71 19.25 -20.87
CA ASP A 19 15.41 18.30 -21.75
C ASP A 19 14.43 17.50 -22.63
N HIS A 20 14.97 16.75 -23.59
CA HIS A 20 14.24 15.87 -24.47
C HIS A 20 14.47 14.37 -24.19
N GLU A 21 14.95 14.04 -23.00
CA GLU A 21 15.26 12.69 -22.58
C GLU A 21 14.27 12.15 -21.54
N HIS A 22 13.98 12.96 -20.50
CA HIS A 22 13.14 12.55 -19.38
C HIS A 22 11.67 12.91 -19.59
N THR A 23 10.78 11.94 -19.54
CA THR A 23 9.33 12.14 -19.59
C THR A 23 8.72 12.31 -18.21
N GLU A 24 9.38 11.83 -17.17
CA GLU A 24 8.93 11.87 -15.77
C GLU A 24 10.04 12.49 -14.91
N VAL A 25 9.77 13.68 -14.35
CA VAL A 25 10.75 14.41 -13.54
C VAL A 25 10.22 14.57 -12.12
N PHE A 26 10.88 13.93 -11.16
CA PHE A 26 10.50 13.97 -9.77
C PHE A 26 11.41 14.93 -8.97
N LEU A 27 10.79 15.98 -8.41
CA LEU A 27 11.43 16.98 -7.57
C LEU A 27 11.21 16.55 -6.11
N GLY A 28 12.14 15.82 -5.54
CA GLY A 28 12.02 15.23 -4.21
C GLY A 28 12.85 15.95 -3.16
N GLY A 29 12.52 15.77 -1.88
CA GLY A 29 13.35 16.24 -0.78
C GLY A 29 12.64 17.13 0.25
N ALA A 30 13.39 17.94 0.98
CA ALA A 30 12.93 18.69 2.14
C ALA A 30 11.77 19.65 1.86
N ALA A 31 11.01 19.98 2.91
CA ALA A 31 10.06 21.09 2.87
C ALA A 31 10.81 22.41 2.67
N GLY A 32 10.23 23.31 1.87
CA GLY A 32 10.90 24.58 1.55
C GLY A 32 12.00 24.49 0.47
N GLY A 33 12.24 23.31 -0.14
CA GLY A 33 13.17 23.14 -1.26
C GLY A 33 12.71 23.72 -2.60
N ALA A 34 11.72 24.62 -2.60
CA ALA A 34 11.17 25.33 -3.76
C ALA A 34 10.52 24.44 -4.85
N LYS A 35 10.15 23.20 -4.54
CA LYS A 35 9.57 22.23 -5.52
C LYS A 35 8.27 22.76 -6.14
N SER A 36 7.28 23.12 -5.33
CA SER A 36 5.98 23.63 -5.79
C SER A 36 6.13 24.93 -6.58
N PHE A 37 7.03 25.82 -6.11
CA PHE A 37 7.36 27.06 -6.82
C PHE A 37 7.92 26.77 -8.22
N THR A 38 8.89 25.85 -8.30
CA THR A 38 9.55 25.49 -9.57
C THR A 38 8.57 24.83 -10.52
N GLY A 39 7.72 23.89 -10.04
CA GLY A 39 6.68 23.27 -10.85
C GLY A 39 5.67 24.28 -11.40
N CYS A 40 5.20 25.22 -10.57
CA CYS A 40 4.30 26.30 -11.00
C CYS A 40 4.98 27.24 -12.00
N LEU A 41 6.21 27.66 -11.75
CA LEU A 41 6.98 28.50 -12.66
C LEU A 41 7.16 27.83 -14.01
N TRP A 42 7.55 26.55 -14.03
CA TRP A 42 7.68 25.78 -15.26
C TRP A 42 6.38 25.73 -16.04
N GLN A 43 5.24 25.43 -15.41
CA GLN A 43 3.92 25.39 -16.07
C GLN A 43 3.56 26.76 -16.68
N ILE A 44 3.79 27.87 -15.97
CA ILE A 44 3.52 29.21 -16.48
C ILE A 44 4.38 29.50 -17.71
N LEU A 45 5.68 29.22 -17.65
CA LEU A 45 6.59 29.45 -18.78
C LEU A 45 6.20 28.62 -20.00
N ARG A 46 5.76 27.38 -19.80
CA ARG A 46 5.24 26.50 -20.87
C ARG A 46 3.99 27.10 -21.52
N ARG A 47 3.04 27.62 -20.68
CA ARG A 47 1.81 28.26 -21.21
C ARG A 47 2.13 29.51 -22.00
N LEU A 48 3.09 30.30 -21.58
CA LEU A 48 3.50 31.52 -22.30
C LEU A 48 4.23 31.18 -23.62
N LYS A 49 5.08 30.17 -23.62
CA LYS A 49 5.91 29.78 -24.76
C LYS A 49 5.12 29.09 -25.88
N TYR A 50 4.22 28.17 -25.52
CA TYR A 50 3.51 27.31 -26.47
C TYR A 50 2.04 27.73 -26.58
N LYS A 51 1.73 28.56 -27.57
CA LYS A 51 0.38 29.08 -27.83
C LYS A 51 -0.65 27.98 -28.03
N GLY A 52 -1.75 28.02 -27.27
CA GLY A 52 -2.82 27.02 -27.36
C GLY A 52 -2.45 25.63 -26.78
N SER A 53 -1.37 25.54 -25.99
CA SER A 53 -1.03 24.32 -25.22
C SER A 53 -1.97 24.15 -24.03
N ARG A 54 -2.02 22.91 -23.51
CA ARG A 54 -2.82 22.55 -22.33
C ARG A 54 -1.96 21.92 -21.28
N GLY A 55 -1.92 22.51 -20.09
CA GLY A 55 -1.27 21.93 -18.94
C GLY A 55 -2.25 21.52 -17.85
N PHE A 56 -1.76 20.85 -16.84
CA PHE A 56 -2.53 20.63 -15.62
C PHE A 56 -1.68 20.85 -14.36
N LEU A 57 -2.32 21.41 -13.34
CA LEU A 57 -1.87 21.36 -11.94
C LEU A 57 -2.72 20.34 -11.20
N ALA A 58 -2.10 19.40 -10.51
CA ALA A 58 -2.82 18.37 -9.79
C ALA A 58 -2.33 18.19 -8.34
N ARG A 59 -3.25 17.77 -7.48
CA ARG A 59 -3.00 17.23 -6.13
C ARG A 59 -4.00 16.11 -5.86
N ALA A 60 -3.83 15.43 -4.73
CA ALA A 60 -4.79 14.42 -4.29
C ALA A 60 -6.20 14.98 -4.23
N ARG A 61 -6.40 16.19 -3.68
CA ARG A 61 -7.72 16.82 -3.59
C ARG A 61 -7.73 18.23 -4.17
N LEU A 62 -8.75 18.53 -4.97
CA LEU A 62 -8.93 19.85 -5.57
C LEU A 62 -9.03 20.98 -4.52
N LYS A 63 -9.61 20.70 -3.35
CA LYS A 63 -9.67 21.63 -2.22
C LYS A 63 -8.27 22.06 -1.78
N ASP A 64 -7.37 21.09 -1.62
CA ASP A 64 -6.01 21.33 -1.13
C ASP A 64 -5.16 21.98 -2.23
N LEU A 65 -5.38 21.62 -3.49
CA LEU A 65 -4.78 22.30 -4.64
C LEU A 65 -5.13 23.80 -4.64
N LYS A 66 -6.40 24.15 -4.47
CA LYS A 66 -6.86 25.53 -4.43
C LYS A 66 -6.33 26.32 -3.22
N ALA A 67 -6.16 25.64 -2.07
CA ALA A 67 -5.71 26.26 -0.83
C ALA A 67 -4.19 26.48 -0.75
N SER A 68 -3.39 25.85 -1.62
CA SER A 68 -1.92 25.94 -1.56
C SER A 68 -1.27 26.14 -2.94
N THR A 69 -1.20 25.12 -3.78
CA THR A 69 -0.46 25.15 -5.05
C THR A 69 -0.97 26.22 -6.01
N LEU A 70 -2.29 26.44 -6.07
CA LEU A 70 -2.88 27.51 -6.88
C LEU A 70 -2.49 28.92 -6.38
N LEU A 71 -2.36 29.08 -5.07
CA LEU A 71 -1.89 30.36 -4.51
C LEU A 71 -0.43 30.62 -4.91
N THR A 72 0.42 29.61 -4.85
CA THR A 72 1.79 29.67 -5.35
C THR A 72 1.84 30.00 -6.84
N PHE A 73 0.97 29.39 -7.64
CA PHE A 73 0.88 29.68 -9.07
C PHE A 73 0.55 31.16 -9.33
N PHE A 74 -0.41 31.73 -8.62
CA PHE A 74 -0.75 33.14 -8.77
C PHE A 74 0.35 34.06 -8.24
N GLU A 75 1.04 33.70 -7.16
CA GLU A 75 2.21 34.43 -6.66
C GLU A 75 3.31 34.48 -7.74
N VAL A 76 3.63 33.34 -8.37
CA VAL A 76 4.62 33.28 -9.45
C VAL A 76 4.17 34.11 -10.66
N CYS A 77 2.88 34.08 -11.05
CA CYS A 77 2.35 34.99 -12.07
C CYS A 77 2.62 36.46 -11.72
N GLY A 78 2.36 36.86 -10.48
CA GLY A 78 2.62 38.23 -9.99
C GLY A 78 4.08 38.60 -10.06
N LEU A 79 4.99 37.72 -9.65
CA LEU A 79 6.44 37.91 -9.72
C LEU A 79 6.93 38.12 -11.16
N LEU A 80 6.35 37.37 -12.12
CA LEU A 80 6.61 37.53 -13.55
C LEU A 80 5.95 38.78 -14.16
N GLY A 81 5.14 39.49 -13.38
CA GLY A 81 4.43 40.71 -13.83
C GLY A 81 3.16 40.40 -14.64
N LEU A 82 2.64 39.18 -14.61
CA LEU A 82 1.39 38.81 -15.23
C LEU A 82 0.19 39.28 -14.41
N ARG A 83 -0.82 39.83 -15.06
CA ARG A 83 -2.01 40.42 -14.41
C ARG A 83 -3.25 39.60 -14.72
N MET A 84 -3.95 39.17 -13.68
CA MET A 84 -5.25 38.55 -13.80
C MET A 84 -6.26 39.50 -14.47
N GLY A 85 -7.06 39.00 -15.39
CA GLY A 85 -8.01 39.78 -16.19
C GLY A 85 -7.42 40.32 -17.48
N LEU A 86 -6.10 40.46 -17.62
CA LEU A 86 -5.40 40.94 -18.80
C LEU A 86 -4.57 39.84 -19.47
N ASP A 87 -3.59 39.31 -18.77
CA ASP A 87 -2.64 38.31 -19.30
C ASP A 87 -3.19 36.87 -19.16
N PHE A 88 -4.02 36.65 -18.14
CA PHE A 88 -4.74 35.39 -17.94
C PHE A 88 -6.07 35.62 -17.19
N LYS A 89 -6.99 34.63 -17.29
CA LYS A 89 -8.27 34.59 -16.57
C LYS A 89 -8.40 33.26 -15.85
N TYR A 90 -8.97 33.27 -14.65
CA TYR A 90 -9.28 32.07 -13.90
C TYR A 90 -10.78 31.88 -13.76
N ASN A 91 -11.29 30.74 -14.22
CA ASN A 91 -12.67 30.30 -14.01
C ASN A 91 -12.71 29.33 -12.82
N ALA A 92 -13.21 29.79 -11.68
CA ALA A 92 -13.27 28.99 -10.46
C ALA A 92 -14.28 27.82 -10.53
N GLN A 93 -15.30 27.90 -11.41
CA GLN A 93 -16.30 26.83 -11.57
C GLN A 93 -15.74 25.66 -12.37
N THR A 94 -15.03 25.94 -13.47
CA THR A 94 -14.44 24.91 -14.33
C THR A 94 -13.05 24.48 -13.87
N GLY A 95 -12.40 25.26 -12.98
CA GLY A 95 -11.02 25.01 -12.57
C GLY A 95 -10.00 25.23 -13.70
N VAL A 96 -10.26 26.15 -14.63
CA VAL A 96 -9.39 26.41 -15.77
C VAL A 96 -8.83 27.83 -15.73
N ILE A 97 -7.52 27.95 -15.93
CA ILE A 97 -6.82 29.23 -16.15
C ILE A 97 -6.54 29.34 -17.65
N THR A 98 -7.06 30.39 -18.30
CA THR A 98 -6.86 30.63 -19.73
C THR A 98 -5.95 31.84 -19.90
N PHE A 99 -4.83 31.68 -20.59
CA PHE A 99 -3.88 32.73 -20.93
C PHE A 99 -4.30 33.47 -22.18
N SER A 100 -3.86 34.71 -22.33
CA SER A 100 -4.22 35.59 -23.47
C SER A 100 -3.81 35.03 -24.84
N ASN A 101 -2.80 34.15 -24.89
CA ASN A 101 -2.38 33.44 -26.10
C ASN A 101 -3.23 32.19 -26.42
N GLY A 102 -4.27 31.89 -25.64
CA GLY A 102 -5.17 30.76 -25.82
C GLY A 102 -4.67 29.44 -25.21
N SER A 103 -3.55 29.44 -24.49
CA SER A 103 -3.14 28.26 -23.72
C SER A 103 -3.94 28.14 -22.42
N GLU A 104 -4.06 26.93 -21.91
CA GLU A 104 -4.94 26.61 -20.78
C GLU A 104 -4.18 25.80 -19.72
N GLU A 105 -4.50 26.05 -18.45
CA GLU A 105 -4.01 25.29 -17.31
C GLU A 105 -5.20 24.76 -16.51
N TYR A 106 -5.30 23.44 -16.38
CA TYR A 106 -6.40 22.74 -15.74
C TYR A 106 -6.07 22.34 -14.31
N LEU A 107 -6.96 22.63 -13.37
CA LEU A 107 -6.83 22.10 -12.00
C LEU A 107 -7.45 20.70 -11.94
N LYS A 108 -6.70 19.71 -11.45
CA LYS A 108 -7.11 18.30 -11.41
C LYS A 108 -7.05 17.73 -10.01
N ASP A 109 -8.08 16.96 -9.70
CA ASP A 109 -8.21 16.12 -8.51
C ASP A 109 -7.76 14.70 -8.86
N LEU A 110 -6.84 14.12 -8.09
CA LEU A 110 -6.33 12.76 -8.30
C LEU A 110 -6.69 11.84 -7.13
N PHE A 111 -7.72 12.21 -6.37
CA PHE A 111 -8.19 11.40 -5.25
C PHE A 111 -9.02 10.22 -5.75
N PHE A 112 -8.87 9.09 -5.09
CA PHE A 112 -9.73 7.92 -5.33
C PHE A 112 -11.13 8.18 -4.77
N TYR A 113 -12.13 8.13 -5.64
CA TYR A 113 -13.53 8.18 -5.26
C TYR A 113 -14.18 6.83 -5.54
N PRO A 114 -14.89 6.22 -4.58
CA PRO A 114 -15.64 4.98 -4.82
C PRO A 114 -16.65 5.06 -5.97
N SER A 115 -17.09 6.27 -6.31
CA SER A 115 -17.98 6.54 -7.46
C SER A 115 -17.28 6.59 -8.82
N ASP A 116 -15.94 6.65 -8.84
CA ASP A 116 -15.09 6.66 -10.05
C ASP A 116 -13.81 5.84 -9.81
N PRO A 117 -13.96 4.53 -9.58
CA PRO A 117 -12.83 3.66 -9.21
C PRO A 117 -11.78 3.53 -10.33
N ASP A 118 -12.18 3.72 -11.56
CA ASP A 118 -11.30 3.63 -12.72
C ASP A 118 -10.81 5.00 -13.22
N PHE A 119 -11.03 6.08 -12.45
CA PHE A 119 -10.66 7.44 -12.80
C PHE A 119 -11.10 7.88 -14.20
N VAL A 120 -12.31 7.47 -14.61
CA VAL A 120 -12.89 7.81 -15.91
C VAL A 120 -12.99 9.32 -16.12
N SER A 121 -13.24 10.07 -15.04
CA SER A 121 -13.27 11.53 -15.04
C SER A 121 -11.96 12.18 -15.50
N LEU A 122 -10.81 11.54 -15.27
CA LEU A 122 -9.50 12.00 -15.74
C LEU A 122 -9.29 11.71 -17.24
N GLY A 123 -10.06 10.79 -17.79
CA GLY A 123 -9.89 10.27 -19.15
C GLY A 123 -10.33 11.21 -20.27
N SER A 124 -11.10 12.27 -19.99
CA SER A 124 -11.80 13.08 -21.00
C SER A 124 -10.97 14.21 -21.63
N THR A 125 -9.84 14.59 -21.03
CA THR A 125 -9.02 15.72 -21.48
C THR A 125 -7.59 15.27 -21.77
N GLU A 126 -6.99 15.82 -22.82
CA GLU A 126 -5.60 15.58 -23.21
C GLU A 126 -4.76 16.82 -22.91
N TYR A 127 -3.50 16.58 -22.49
CA TYR A 127 -2.58 17.62 -22.04
C TYR A 127 -1.26 17.58 -22.81
N THR A 128 -0.59 18.73 -22.89
CA THR A 128 0.77 18.87 -23.42
C THR A 128 1.82 18.45 -22.35
N ASP A 129 1.55 18.80 -21.11
CA ASP A 129 2.40 18.55 -19.94
C ASP A 129 1.59 18.72 -18.66
N GLY A 130 2.21 18.44 -17.49
CA GLY A 130 1.55 18.64 -16.21
C GLY A 130 2.50 18.69 -15.02
N PHE A 131 2.00 19.27 -13.93
CA PHE A 131 2.68 19.26 -12.64
C PHE A 131 1.76 18.68 -11.56
N ILE A 132 2.26 17.69 -10.86
CA ILE A 132 1.61 17.05 -9.71
C ILE A 132 2.34 17.45 -8.45
N ASP A 133 1.67 18.19 -7.57
CA ASP A 133 2.22 18.62 -6.28
C ASP A 133 1.78 17.66 -5.16
N GLU A 134 2.63 17.46 -4.15
CA GLU A 134 2.46 16.48 -3.07
C GLU A 134 2.13 15.07 -3.60
N MET A 135 2.96 14.58 -4.50
CA MET A 135 2.81 13.29 -5.17
C MET A 135 2.71 12.10 -4.20
N GLY A 136 3.23 12.26 -2.98
CA GLY A 136 3.14 11.25 -1.93
C GLY A 136 1.73 10.92 -1.45
N ASP A 137 0.77 11.81 -1.70
CA ASP A 137 -0.64 11.63 -1.32
C ASP A 137 -1.49 11.01 -2.45
N ILE A 138 -0.87 10.64 -3.58
CA ILE A 138 -1.57 10.21 -4.81
C ILE A 138 -1.30 8.73 -5.05
N GLY A 139 -2.37 7.99 -5.34
CA GLY A 139 -2.30 6.57 -5.69
C GLY A 139 -1.63 6.35 -7.06
N GLU A 140 -0.89 5.25 -7.19
CA GLU A 140 -0.17 4.90 -8.42
C GLU A 140 -1.10 4.79 -9.65
N GLN A 141 -2.33 4.28 -9.47
CA GLN A 141 -3.31 4.13 -10.55
C GLN A 141 -3.72 5.50 -11.13
N ALA A 142 -4.03 6.48 -10.26
CA ALA A 142 -4.38 7.83 -10.70
C ALA A 142 -3.25 8.47 -11.49
N TYR A 143 -2.01 8.27 -11.04
CA TYR A 143 -0.81 8.72 -11.73
C TYR A 143 -0.66 8.09 -13.13
N GLN A 144 -0.81 6.77 -13.24
CA GLN A 144 -0.70 6.08 -14.53
C GLN A 144 -1.75 6.57 -15.52
N ILE A 145 -2.98 6.83 -15.06
CA ILE A 145 -4.05 7.32 -15.93
C ILE A 145 -3.78 8.75 -16.39
N ILE A 146 -3.46 9.69 -15.49
CA ILE A 146 -3.21 11.08 -15.88
C ILE A 146 -1.97 11.18 -16.80
N ARG A 147 -0.94 10.37 -16.58
CA ARG A 147 0.25 10.27 -17.42
C ARG A 147 -0.12 9.87 -18.86
N SER A 148 -1.03 8.94 -19.03
CA SER A 148 -1.48 8.50 -20.38
C SER A 148 -2.18 9.59 -21.17
N ARG A 149 -2.58 10.69 -20.53
CA ARG A 149 -3.28 11.84 -21.16
C ARG A 149 -2.35 12.94 -21.64
N VAL A 150 -1.04 12.82 -21.38
CA VAL A 150 -0.03 13.77 -21.84
C VAL A 150 0.38 13.43 -23.28
N ARG A 151 -0.40 13.94 -24.24
CA ARG A 151 -0.23 13.68 -25.67
C ARG A 151 -0.78 14.79 -26.58
N TYR A 152 -1.23 15.92 -26.02
CA TYR A 152 -1.86 16.99 -26.78
C TYR A 152 -0.81 17.84 -27.49
N LYS A 153 -0.87 17.90 -28.83
CA LYS A 153 -0.05 18.75 -29.71
C LYS A 153 1.46 18.64 -29.51
N LEU A 154 1.96 17.49 -29.08
CA LEU A 154 3.40 17.30 -28.82
C LEU A 154 4.21 17.51 -30.09
N ASP A 155 3.82 16.87 -31.20
CA ASP A 155 4.53 16.97 -32.48
C ASP A 155 4.47 18.39 -33.05
N GLU A 156 3.33 19.09 -32.88
CA GLU A 156 3.16 20.49 -33.32
C GLU A 156 4.16 21.43 -32.64
N PHE A 157 4.50 21.14 -31.36
CA PHE A 157 5.42 21.95 -30.58
C PHE A 157 6.85 21.41 -30.55
N GLY A 158 7.11 20.23 -31.13
CA GLY A 158 8.40 19.55 -31.06
C GLY A 158 8.74 19.14 -29.63
N LEU A 159 7.75 18.67 -28.86
CA LEU A 159 7.89 18.30 -27.44
C LEU A 159 7.76 16.79 -27.26
N ILE A 160 8.37 16.30 -26.17
CA ILE A 160 8.08 14.98 -25.62
C ILE A 160 7.03 15.07 -24.49
N PRO A 161 6.29 14.00 -24.21
CA PRO A 161 5.41 13.96 -23.03
C PRO A 161 6.22 14.27 -21.78
N LYS A 162 5.75 15.17 -20.92
CA LYS A 162 6.48 15.49 -19.68
C LYS A 162 5.55 15.75 -18.51
N ILE A 163 5.84 15.07 -17.39
CA ILE A 163 5.20 15.31 -16.10
C ILE A 163 6.26 15.65 -15.08
N ALA A 164 6.07 16.80 -14.44
CA ALA A 164 6.79 17.18 -13.23
C ALA A 164 6.01 16.70 -11.99
N MET A 165 6.72 16.22 -10.99
CA MET A 165 6.15 15.78 -9.72
C MET A 165 6.92 16.40 -8.57
N GLY A 166 6.23 16.81 -7.51
CA GLY A 166 6.86 17.34 -6.30
C GLY A 166 6.36 16.61 -5.05
N SER A 167 7.26 16.21 -4.16
CA SER A 167 6.88 15.65 -2.84
C SER A 167 7.99 15.79 -1.81
N ASN A 168 7.59 15.82 -0.55
CA ASN A 168 8.48 15.55 0.57
C ASN A 168 8.69 14.03 0.71
N PRO A 169 9.74 13.57 1.42
CA PRO A 169 9.98 12.16 1.63
C PRO A 169 8.76 11.44 2.23
N CYS A 170 8.35 10.35 1.59
CA CYS A 170 7.28 9.46 2.02
C CYS A 170 7.53 8.06 1.47
N LYS A 171 7.07 7.05 2.17
CA LYS A 171 7.28 5.64 1.84
C LYS A 171 6.10 5.10 0.98
N THR A 172 5.93 5.66 -0.22
CA THR A 172 4.93 5.23 -1.22
C THR A 172 5.63 4.76 -2.49
N PHE A 173 4.87 4.46 -3.57
CA PHE A 173 5.46 4.03 -4.83
C PHE A 173 6.55 4.98 -5.37
N ILE A 174 6.50 6.29 -5.06
CA ILE A 174 7.55 7.24 -5.47
C ILE A 174 8.89 7.00 -4.75
N TYR A 175 8.87 6.47 -3.52
CA TYR A 175 10.09 6.02 -2.86
C TYR A 175 10.71 4.86 -3.63
N ARG A 176 9.89 3.84 -3.97
CA ARG A 176 10.31 2.63 -4.68
C ARG A 176 10.79 2.93 -6.11
N ASP A 177 10.01 3.74 -6.88
CA ASP A 177 10.17 3.86 -8.33
C ASP A 177 11.03 5.05 -8.75
N PHE A 178 11.34 5.99 -7.82
CA PHE A 178 12.19 7.13 -8.10
C PHE A 178 13.37 7.21 -7.15
N TYR A 179 13.16 7.41 -5.85
CA TYR A 179 14.27 7.66 -4.92
C TYR A 179 15.18 6.43 -4.75
N LYS A 180 14.62 5.25 -4.45
CA LYS A 180 15.40 4.02 -4.22
C LYS A 180 16.20 3.66 -5.48
N ARG A 181 15.55 3.66 -6.64
CA ARG A 181 16.22 3.36 -7.91
C ARG A 181 17.30 4.39 -8.28
N TRP A 182 17.04 5.68 -8.01
CA TRP A 182 18.07 6.71 -8.20
C TRP A 182 19.26 6.50 -7.24
N ARG A 183 19.01 6.20 -5.97
CA ARG A 183 20.04 5.91 -4.98
C ARG A 183 20.89 4.71 -5.37
N ASP A 184 20.26 3.68 -5.91
CA ASP A 184 20.89 2.40 -6.28
C ASP A 184 21.45 2.42 -7.72
N ASP A 185 21.41 3.59 -8.41
CA ASP A 185 21.84 3.82 -9.80
C ASP A 185 21.09 2.92 -10.83
N GLU A 186 19.81 2.66 -10.55
CA GLU A 186 18.92 1.81 -11.36
C GLU A 186 17.71 2.57 -11.92
N LEU A 187 17.74 3.92 -11.86
CA LEU A 187 16.62 4.73 -12.37
C LEU A 187 16.49 4.57 -13.89
N GLU A 188 15.26 4.37 -14.36
CA GLU A 188 15.00 4.22 -15.79
C GLU A 188 15.40 5.49 -16.57
N PRO A 189 15.99 5.36 -17.79
CA PRO A 189 16.54 6.50 -18.53
C PRO A 189 15.55 7.61 -18.87
N PHE A 190 14.25 7.31 -18.88
CA PHE A 190 13.19 8.31 -19.13
C PHE A 190 12.71 9.03 -17.87
N LYS A 191 13.25 8.67 -16.69
CA LYS A 191 12.96 9.28 -15.40
C LYS A 191 14.12 10.12 -14.90
N ALA A 192 13.84 11.24 -14.27
CA ALA A 192 14.80 12.04 -13.53
C ALA A 192 14.36 12.22 -12.09
N TYR A 193 15.29 12.17 -11.16
CA TYR A 193 15.09 12.53 -9.77
C TYR A 193 16.03 13.68 -9.40
N VAL A 194 15.46 14.78 -8.91
CA VAL A 194 16.25 15.95 -8.44
C VAL A 194 15.98 16.13 -6.95
N HIS A 195 17.01 15.83 -6.15
CA HIS A 195 16.94 16.01 -4.72
C HIS A 195 17.15 17.48 -4.32
N ALA A 196 16.27 18.02 -3.47
CA ALA A 196 16.39 19.35 -2.92
C ALA A 196 16.31 19.34 -1.40
N SER A 197 17.27 19.95 -0.74
CA SER A 197 17.25 20.23 0.70
C SER A 197 16.65 21.62 0.99
N VAL A 198 16.32 21.90 2.24
CA VAL A 198 15.87 23.23 2.64
C VAL A 198 16.97 24.28 2.42
N TYR A 199 18.24 23.88 2.53
CA TYR A 199 19.41 24.74 2.39
C TYR A 199 19.75 25.12 0.94
N ASP A 200 19.16 24.40 -0.03
CA ASP A 200 19.29 24.71 -1.47
C ASP A 200 18.41 25.92 -1.88
N ASN A 201 17.55 26.38 -0.99
CA ASN A 201 16.66 27.51 -1.22
C ASN A 201 17.14 28.75 -0.46
N PRO A 202 17.90 29.67 -1.09
CA PRO A 202 18.43 30.89 -0.43
C PRO A 202 17.33 31.91 -0.10
N PHE A 203 16.12 31.71 -0.60
CA PHE A 203 15.00 32.64 -0.38
C PHE A 203 14.14 32.26 0.84
N ILE A 204 14.47 31.15 1.51
CA ILE A 204 13.69 30.67 2.64
C ILE A 204 14.05 31.46 3.93
N SER A 205 13.05 31.74 4.76
CA SER A 205 13.26 32.41 6.03
C SER A 205 14.06 31.54 7.00
N VAL A 206 15.05 32.14 7.68
CA VAL A 206 15.79 31.51 8.78
C VAL A 206 14.83 31.03 9.88
N HIS A 207 13.79 31.83 10.17
CA HIS A 207 12.77 31.43 11.15
C HIS A 207 12.01 30.16 10.78
N TYR A 208 11.79 29.92 9.49
CA TYR A 208 11.17 28.66 9.03
C TYR A 208 12.09 27.47 9.31
N ILE A 209 13.38 27.61 9.00
CA ILE A 209 14.39 26.57 9.30
C ILE A 209 14.44 26.27 10.79
N GLU A 210 14.43 27.31 11.64
CA GLU A 210 14.43 27.16 13.11
C GLU A 210 13.15 26.46 13.60
N ASN A 211 12.00 26.67 12.96
CA ASN A 211 10.77 25.94 13.28
C ASN A 211 10.85 24.47 12.87
N LEU A 212 11.44 24.15 11.71
CA LEU A 212 11.66 22.76 11.31
C LEU A 212 12.61 22.02 12.25
N LYS A 213 13.62 22.70 12.81
CA LYS A 213 14.54 22.11 13.81
C LYS A 213 13.86 21.73 15.11
N LYS A 214 12.73 22.36 15.46
CA LYS A 214 11.94 22.07 16.67
C LYS A 214 11.00 20.87 16.53
N LEU A 215 10.83 20.35 15.32
CA LEU A 215 10.02 19.18 15.08
C LEU A 215 10.62 17.96 15.77
N ASP A 216 9.79 16.96 16.03
CA ASP A 216 10.26 15.63 16.46
C ASP A 216 11.29 15.05 15.50
N LYS A 217 12.06 14.07 15.94
CA LYS A 217 13.17 13.52 15.17
C LYS A 217 12.75 13.06 13.77
N LYS A 218 11.61 12.35 13.64
CA LYS A 218 11.11 11.81 12.38
C LYS A 218 10.75 12.93 11.40
N ASN A 219 9.93 13.89 11.84
CA ASN A 219 9.52 15.01 10.99
C ASN A 219 10.69 15.92 10.65
N ARG A 220 11.67 16.07 11.54
CA ARG A 220 12.90 16.80 11.25
C ARG A 220 13.73 16.13 10.17
N GLU A 221 13.96 14.82 10.25
CA GLU A 221 14.66 14.07 9.20
C GLU A 221 13.93 14.21 7.85
N ARG A 222 12.62 14.03 7.86
CA ARG A 222 11.79 14.09 6.66
C ARG A 222 11.71 15.48 6.06
N LEU A 223 11.35 16.50 6.87
CA LEU A 223 10.99 17.83 6.36
C LEU A 223 12.16 18.81 6.32
N LEU A 224 13.12 18.71 7.26
CA LEU A 224 14.30 19.57 7.28
C LEU A 224 15.42 18.98 6.44
N ASN A 225 15.76 17.70 6.66
CA ASN A 225 16.90 17.08 6.02
C ASN A 225 16.56 16.47 4.64
N GLY A 226 15.27 16.33 4.33
CA GLY A 226 14.83 15.69 3.08
C GLY A 226 15.26 14.23 3.00
N ASN A 227 15.46 13.59 4.16
CA ASN A 227 15.96 12.25 4.28
C ASN A 227 14.83 11.26 3.93
N TRP A 228 14.99 10.50 2.86
CA TRP A 228 14.07 9.43 2.45
C TRP A 228 14.26 8.14 3.25
N GLU A 229 15.46 7.95 3.81
CA GLU A 229 15.80 6.83 4.70
C GLU A 229 15.56 7.19 6.18
N TYR A 230 14.61 8.11 6.43
CA TYR A 230 14.26 8.42 7.81
C TYR A 230 13.76 7.16 8.50
N ASN A 231 14.33 6.88 9.69
CA ASN A 231 13.89 5.75 10.48
C ASN A 231 12.42 5.90 10.77
N ASP A 232 11.68 4.89 10.39
CA ASP A 232 10.29 4.79 10.71
C ASP A 232 10.11 4.85 12.23
N ASP A 233 8.95 5.26 12.62
CA ASP A 233 8.49 5.24 13.98
C ASP A 233 8.86 3.89 14.64
N PRO A 234 9.68 3.86 15.70
CA PRO A 234 10.09 2.61 16.34
C PRO A 234 8.92 1.80 16.90
N THR A 235 7.73 2.40 16.94
CA THR A 235 6.50 1.70 17.31
C THR A 235 5.86 0.94 16.16
N LYS A 236 6.25 1.16 14.89
CA LYS A 236 5.79 0.36 13.76
C LYS A 236 6.25 -1.09 13.92
N ILE A 237 5.33 -2.01 13.66
CA ILE A 237 5.62 -3.45 13.78
C ILE A 237 6.08 -4.09 12.47
N PHE A 238 5.89 -3.41 11.35
CA PHE A 238 6.33 -3.86 10.03
C PHE A 238 7.46 -3.01 9.48
N ASP A 239 8.46 -3.65 8.92
CA ASP A 239 9.48 -3.01 8.11
C ASP A 239 8.91 -2.71 6.72
N TYR A 240 9.04 -1.49 6.24
CA TYR A 240 8.46 -1.08 4.96
C TYR A 240 8.98 -1.92 3.77
N ASP A 241 10.28 -2.18 3.71
CA ASP A 241 10.87 -3.00 2.66
C ASP A 241 10.30 -4.42 2.66
N ALA A 242 10.06 -5.00 3.84
CA ALA A 242 9.43 -6.31 3.97
C ALA A 242 7.97 -6.32 3.51
N ILE A 243 7.22 -5.21 3.69
CA ILE A 243 5.87 -5.07 3.12
C ILE A 243 5.93 -5.10 1.58
N ILE A 244 6.90 -4.41 0.97
CA ILE A 244 7.05 -4.39 -0.50
C ILE A 244 7.49 -5.76 -1.02
N ASP A 245 8.36 -6.44 -0.30
CA ASP A 245 8.85 -7.76 -0.67
C ASP A 245 7.75 -8.85 -0.65
N LEU A 246 6.62 -8.64 0.06
CA LEU A 246 5.45 -9.53 -0.01
C LEU A 246 5.01 -9.86 -1.44
N PHE A 247 5.12 -8.90 -2.36
CA PHE A 247 4.67 -9.04 -3.75
C PHE A 247 5.69 -9.73 -4.67
N THR A 248 6.87 -10.04 -4.15
CA THR A 248 7.96 -10.71 -4.87
C THR A 248 8.46 -11.97 -4.19
N ASN A 249 8.14 -12.14 -2.89
CA ASN A 249 8.58 -13.28 -2.11
C ASN A 249 7.99 -14.60 -2.64
N GLU A 250 8.82 -15.65 -2.60
CA GLU A 250 8.38 -17.03 -2.69
C GLU A 250 8.16 -17.59 -1.28
N ALA A 251 6.91 -17.91 -0.96
CA ALA A 251 6.56 -18.46 0.34
C ALA A 251 6.28 -19.96 0.26
N ARG A 252 6.43 -20.63 1.40
CA ARG A 252 6.16 -22.06 1.54
C ARG A 252 4.72 -22.39 1.20
N ARG A 253 4.51 -23.28 0.24
CA ARG A 253 3.21 -23.84 -0.12
C ARG A 253 2.83 -24.98 0.83
N GLY A 254 1.54 -25.28 0.91
CA GLY A 254 1.08 -26.35 1.80
C GLY A 254 -0.44 -26.47 1.88
N LYS A 255 -0.98 -26.51 3.10
CA LYS A 255 -2.40 -26.60 3.34
C LYS A 255 -3.11 -25.32 2.89
N LYS A 256 -4.28 -25.47 2.27
CA LYS A 256 -5.08 -24.32 1.80
C LYS A 256 -5.98 -23.78 2.90
N TYR A 257 -6.10 -22.43 2.93
CA TYR A 257 -6.95 -21.72 3.89
C TYR A 257 -7.79 -20.66 3.18
N CYS A 258 -8.94 -20.36 3.77
CA CYS A 258 -9.80 -19.25 3.38
C CYS A 258 -10.03 -18.35 4.61
N ILE A 259 -9.74 -17.08 4.50
CA ILE A 259 -9.92 -16.11 5.59
C ILE A 259 -10.90 -15.06 5.12
N VAL A 260 -11.95 -14.82 5.91
CA VAL A 260 -13.05 -13.91 5.58
C VAL A 260 -13.20 -12.86 6.67
N ASP A 261 -13.01 -11.60 6.29
CA ASP A 261 -13.44 -10.46 7.09
C ASP A 261 -14.79 -9.98 6.56
N GLN A 262 -15.85 -10.35 7.28
CA GLN A 262 -17.23 -10.13 6.86
C GLN A 262 -17.67 -8.71 7.19
N SER A 263 -18.03 -7.92 6.17
CA SER A 263 -18.62 -6.60 6.37
C SER A 263 -20.13 -6.67 6.66
N GLY A 264 -20.62 -5.65 7.40
CA GLY A 264 -22.05 -5.39 7.53
C GLY A 264 -22.59 -4.55 6.37
N PHE A 265 -23.91 -4.27 6.42
CA PHE A 265 -24.51 -3.27 5.55
C PHE A 265 -23.91 -1.88 5.84
N GLY A 266 -23.07 -1.36 4.91
CA GLY A 266 -22.41 -0.06 5.09
C GLY A 266 -21.33 0.21 4.06
N ARG A 267 -20.33 1.00 4.47
CA ARG A 267 -19.20 1.42 3.61
C ARG A 267 -18.01 0.46 3.62
N ASP A 268 -18.03 -0.55 4.47
CA ASP A 268 -16.93 -1.51 4.62
C ASP A 268 -17.12 -2.65 3.63
N SER A 269 -16.04 -3.08 2.97
CA SER A 269 -16.05 -4.19 2.02
C SER A 269 -15.80 -5.51 2.73
N CYS A 270 -16.50 -6.58 2.31
CA CYS A 270 -16.12 -7.93 2.72
C CYS A 270 -14.85 -8.34 1.96
N MET A 271 -13.81 -8.72 2.70
CA MET A 271 -12.53 -9.15 2.15
C MET A 271 -12.31 -10.64 2.38
N VAL A 272 -11.85 -11.33 1.34
CA VAL A 272 -11.52 -12.75 1.41
C VAL A 272 -10.11 -12.97 0.88
N SER A 273 -9.28 -13.68 1.63
CA SER A 273 -7.96 -14.12 1.18
C SER A 273 -7.88 -15.64 1.11
N ILE A 274 -7.36 -16.15 -0.01
CA ILE A 274 -7.15 -17.58 -0.25
C ILE A 274 -5.65 -17.87 -0.19
N TRP A 275 -5.28 -18.86 0.60
CA TRP A 275 -3.91 -19.22 0.89
C TRP A 275 -3.57 -20.64 0.48
N ASP A 276 -2.32 -20.81 0.08
CA ASP A 276 -1.64 -22.09 -0.08
C ASP A 276 -0.38 -22.08 0.81
N GLY A 277 -0.47 -22.70 1.99
CA GLY A 277 0.54 -22.55 3.02
C GLY A 277 0.62 -21.10 3.54
N LEU A 278 1.78 -20.44 3.33
CA LEU A 278 2.04 -19.03 3.64
C LEU A 278 2.03 -18.14 2.39
N PHE A 279 1.54 -18.63 1.27
CA PHE A 279 1.42 -17.87 0.03
C PHE A 279 -0.05 -17.54 -0.27
N ILE A 280 -0.35 -16.26 -0.50
CA ILE A 280 -1.67 -15.81 -0.90
C ILE A 280 -1.83 -16.00 -2.40
N THR A 281 -2.84 -16.77 -2.80
CA THR A 281 -3.13 -17.09 -4.20
C THR A 281 -4.22 -16.21 -4.79
N GLU A 282 -5.14 -15.72 -3.98
CA GLU A 282 -6.26 -14.87 -4.42
C GLU A 282 -6.69 -13.91 -3.33
N PHE A 283 -7.12 -12.71 -3.75
CA PHE A 283 -7.92 -11.78 -2.95
C PHE A 283 -9.25 -11.56 -3.65
N LEU A 284 -10.34 -11.64 -2.89
CA LEU A 284 -11.68 -11.35 -3.37
C LEU A 284 -12.28 -10.23 -2.51
N GLN A 285 -12.89 -9.26 -3.17
CA GLN A 285 -13.55 -8.14 -2.52
C GLN A 285 -15.02 -8.11 -2.93
N TYR A 286 -15.91 -8.05 -1.96
CA TYR A 286 -17.36 -7.97 -2.17
C TYR A 286 -17.87 -6.69 -1.53
N GLN A 287 -18.80 -6.02 -2.19
CA GLN A 287 -19.46 -4.81 -1.68
C GLN A 287 -20.46 -5.09 -0.56
N GLU A 288 -21.02 -6.28 -0.57
CA GLU A 288 -21.92 -6.82 0.44
C GLU A 288 -21.27 -8.04 1.10
N GLY A 289 -21.74 -8.39 2.28
CA GLY A 289 -21.26 -9.59 2.97
C GLY A 289 -21.58 -10.86 2.18
N LEU A 290 -20.78 -11.91 2.37
CA LEU A 290 -20.99 -13.22 1.75
C LEU A 290 -22.14 -13.99 2.44
N SER A 291 -22.96 -14.66 1.65
CA SER A 291 -23.88 -15.70 2.11
C SER A 291 -23.13 -17.03 2.36
N SER A 292 -23.74 -17.92 3.14
CA SER A 292 -23.19 -19.27 3.36
C SER A 292 -23.06 -20.08 2.06
N THR A 293 -23.97 -19.89 1.12
CA THR A 293 -23.93 -20.55 -0.21
C THR A 293 -22.73 -20.10 -1.02
N GLU A 294 -22.50 -18.79 -1.12
CA GLU A 294 -21.35 -18.22 -1.83
C GLU A 294 -20.02 -18.65 -1.19
N LEU A 295 -19.97 -18.64 0.14
CA LEU A 295 -18.78 -19.11 0.86
C LEU A 295 -18.53 -20.62 0.59
N ASP A 296 -19.56 -21.44 0.58
CA ASP A 296 -19.44 -22.87 0.30
C ASP A 296 -18.97 -23.14 -1.14
N GLU A 297 -19.43 -22.36 -2.11
CA GLU A 297 -18.94 -22.39 -3.50
C GLU A 297 -17.45 -22.00 -3.59
N ILE A 298 -17.03 -20.97 -2.86
CA ILE A 298 -15.61 -20.56 -2.77
C ILE A 298 -14.77 -21.71 -2.23
N LEU A 299 -15.18 -22.31 -1.13
CA LEU A 299 -14.47 -23.41 -0.46
C LEU A 299 -14.40 -24.67 -1.34
N THR A 300 -15.52 -25.06 -1.94
CA THR A 300 -15.64 -26.26 -2.76
C THR A 300 -14.81 -26.13 -4.04
N SER A 301 -14.93 -25.02 -4.76
CA SER A 301 -14.19 -24.79 -6.02
C SER A 301 -12.68 -24.80 -5.84
N ARG A 302 -12.19 -24.37 -4.67
CA ARG A 302 -10.76 -24.33 -4.34
C ARG A 302 -10.27 -25.52 -3.53
N LYS A 303 -11.17 -26.45 -3.21
CA LYS A 303 -10.90 -27.65 -2.41
C LYS A 303 -10.32 -27.29 -1.04
N ILE A 304 -10.97 -26.36 -0.35
CA ILE A 304 -10.60 -25.92 1.00
C ILE A 304 -11.58 -26.56 2.00
N PRO A 305 -11.10 -27.34 2.98
CA PRO A 305 -11.97 -27.87 4.03
C PRO A 305 -12.58 -26.73 4.85
N ARG A 306 -13.84 -26.88 5.28
CA ARG A 306 -14.51 -25.88 6.12
C ARG A 306 -13.74 -25.60 7.43
N SER A 307 -13.06 -26.58 8.01
CA SER A 307 -12.17 -26.42 9.16
C SER A 307 -10.91 -25.56 8.89
N CYS A 308 -10.64 -25.24 7.64
CA CYS A 308 -9.56 -24.34 7.20
C CYS A 308 -10.11 -22.98 6.74
N CYS A 309 -11.38 -22.70 6.98
CA CYS A 309 -12.03 -21.43 6.78
C CYS A 309 -12.18 -20.71 8.12
N LEU A 310 -11.65 -19.49 8.23
CA LEU A 310 -11.75 -18.63 9.39
C LEU A 310 -12.56 -17.38 9.05
N VAL A 311 -13.54 -17.05 9.90
CA VAL A 311 -14.41 -15.89 9.71
C VAL A 311 -14.40 -15.02 10.97
N ASP A 312 -14.31 -13.68 10.82
CA ASP A 312 -14.57 -12.79 11.97
C ASP A 312 -16.02 -12.98 12.42
N SER A 313 -16.20 -13.48 13.62
CA SER A 313 -17.52 -13.82 14.17
C SER A 313 -18.17 -12.71 14.98
N ILE A 314 -17.60 -11.49 14.98
CA ILE A 314 -18.19 -10.34 15.65
C ILE A 314 -19.16 -9.65 14.68
N GLY A 315 -20.44 -9.53 15.05
CA GLY A 315 -21.45 -8.90 14.20
C GLY A 315 -21.99 -9.81 13.11
N VAL A 316 -21.83 -9.44 11.85
CA VAL A 316 -22.44 -10.12 10.69
C VAL A 316 -21.87 -11.52 10.45
N GLY A 317 -20.61 -11.76 10.74
CA GLY A 317 -19.97 -13.08 10.58
C GLY A 317 -20.52 -14.17 11.50
N PHE A 318 -21.26 -13.80 12.56
CA PHE A 318 -21.97 -14.75 13.40
C PHE A 318 -23.03 -15.57 12.62
N GLY A 319 -23.66 -14.96 11.61
CA GLY A 319 -24.61 -15.63 10.72
C GLY A 319 -23.99 -16.80 9.98
N LEU A 320 -22.83 -16.60 9.36
CA LEU A 320 -22.09 -17.64 8.63
C LEU A 320 -21.70 -18.80 9.54
N LYS A 321 -21.19 -18.52 10.74
CA LYS A 321 -20.83 -19.57 11.70
C LYS A 321 -22.03 -20.40 12.14
N LYS A 322 -23.20 -19.80 12.27
CA LYS A 322 -24.43 -20.50 12.63
C LYS A 322 -24.90 -21.46 11.53
N GLU A 323 -24.77 -21.05 10.27
CA GLU A 323 -25.18 -21.84 9.09
C GLU A 323 -24.11 -22.87 8.69
N MET A 324 -22.86 -22.60 8.98
CA MET A 324 -21.72 -23.47 8.67
C MET A 324 -20.89 -23.75 9.95
N PRO A 325 -21.36 -24.63 10.83
CA PRO A 325 -20.72 -24.82 12.16
C PRO A 325 -19.30 -25.36 12.11
N GLU A 326 -18.86 -25.92 10.99
CA GLU A 326 -17.48 -26.44 10.84
C GLU A 326 -16.43 -25.37 10.54
N ILE A 327 -16.83 -24.17 10.11
CA ILE A 327 -15.85 -23.08 9.92
C ILE A 327 -15.33 -22.57 11.25
N VAL A 328 -14.13 -22.01 11.28
CA VAL A 328 -13.49 -21.49 12.49
C VAL A 328 -13.93 -20.05 12.74
N SER A 329 -14.19 -19.71 14.00
CA SER A 329 -14.54 -18.34 14.42
C SER A 329 -13.32 -17.60 14.92
N PHE A 330 -13.12 -16.38 14.46
CA PHE A 330 -12.16 -15.45 15.01
C PHE A 330 -12.87 -14.43 15.93
N VAL A 331 -12.37 -14.26 17.14
CA VAL A 331 -12.87 -13.28 18.10
C VAL A 331 -11.71 -12.36 18.49
N ALA A 332 -11.63 -11.18 17.90
CA ALA A 332 -10.52 -10.25 18.02
C ALA A 332 -10.13 -9.93 19.49
N ASN A 333 -11.12 -9.79 20.38
CA ASN A 333 -10.92 -9.46 21.80
C ASN A 333 -10.77 -10.69 22.70
N ALA A 334 -10.73 -11.92 22.17
CA ALA A 334 -10.47 -13.11 22.96
C ALA A 334 -9.10 -13.05 23.64
N ALA A 335 -8.91 -13.86 24.68
CA ALA A 335 -7.60 -14.02 25.32
C ALA A 335 -6.58 -14.57 24.29
N PRO A 336 -5.30 -14.18 24.42
CA PRO A 336 -4.23 -14.74 23.59
C PRO A 336 -4.17 -16.26 23.72
N LEU A 337 -3.84 -16.94 22.62
CA LEU A 337 -3.65 -18.39 22.59
C LEU A 337 -2.30 -18.75 23.20
N LYS A 338 -2.25 -19.86 23.92
CA LYS A 338 -0.99 -20.42 24.42
C LYS A 338 -0.30 -21.14 23.26
N LYS A 339 0.93 -20.74 22.92
CA LYS A 339 1.78 -21.55 22.01
C LYS A 339 2.14 -22.86 22.73
N GLU A 340 1.95 -24.01 22.09
CA GLU A 340 2.48 -25.27 22.59
C GLU A 340 4.01 -25.17 22.68
N LYS A 341 4.57 -25.46 23.83
CA LYS A 341 6.00 -25.37 24.13
C LYS A 341 6.77 -26.27 23.15
N GLN A 342 7.51 -25.70 22.22
CA GLN A 342 8.72 -26.31 21.72
C GLN A 342 9.78 -26.05 22.80
N SER A 343 10.25 -27.16 23.40
CA SER A 343 11.19 -27.23 24.50
C SER A 343 12.34 -26.21 24.48
N THR A 344 12.63 -25.59 25.61
CA THR A 344 13.90 -25.12 26.16
C THR A 344 14.09 -23.65 26.51
N ASP A 345 13.15 -22.72 26.34
CA ASP A 345 13.39 -21.38 26.88
C ASP A 345 12.26 -20.91 27.80
N GLU A 346 12.58 -20.81 29.10
CA GLU A 346 11.69 -20.25 30.14
C GLU A 346 11.61 -18.71 30.11
N GLU A 347 12.25 -18.03 29.17
CA GLU A 347 12.26 -16.57 29.05
C GLU A 347 11.37 -16.10 27.90
N GLY A 348 10.19 -15.53 28.27
CA GLY A 348 9.41 -14.70 27.35
C GLY A 348 8.16 -15.34 26.74
N LEU A 349 7.16 -15.66 27.57
CA LEU A 349 5.78 -15.67 27.09
C LEU A 349 5.41 -14.23 26.76
N ASP A 350 5.44 -13.88 25.47
CA ASP A 350 4.95 -12.60 24.99
C ASP A 350 3.55 -12.32 25.57
N ASN A 351 3.44 -11.29 26.39
CA ASN A 351 2.21 -10.98 27.10
C ASN A 351 1.36 -10.05 26.25
N TYR A 352 0.52 -10.62 25.38
CA TYR A 352 -0.38 -9.87 24.52
C TYR A 352 -1.66 -9.45 25.25
N LYS A 353 -2.22 -8.31 24.87
CA LYS A 353 -3.49 -7.82 25.43
C LYS A 353 -4.67 -8.71 25.01
N ASN A 354 -4.72 -9.13 23.75
CA ASN A 354 -5.79 -9.94 23.15
C ASN A 354 -5.28 -10.72 21.93
N LEU A 355 -6.12 -11.61 21.41
CA LEU A 355 -5.82 -12.43 20.24
C LEU A 355 -5.49 -11.60 18.99
N ARG A 356 -6.20 -10.48 18.76
CA ARG A 356 -5.90 -9.58 17.65
C ARG A 356 -4.46 -9.07 17.73
N SER A 357 -4.01 -8.60 18.88
CA SER A 357 -2.65 -8.13 19.05
C SER A 357 -1.63 -9.25 18.80
N GLN A 358 -1.87 -10.44 19.35
CA GLN A 358 -1.02 -11.61 19.13
C GLN A 358 -0.89 -11.94 17.63
N CYS A 359 -2.00 -12.00 16.89
CA CYS A 359 -1.98 -12.28 15.46
C CYS A 359 -1.28 -11.18 14.65
N TRP A 360 -1.41 -9.90 15.00
CA TRP A 360 -0.69 -8.82 14.35
C TRP A 360 0.83 -8.91 14.55
N PHE A 361 1.30 -9.21 15.76
CA PHE A 361 2.74 -9.40 16.01
C PHE A 361 3.26 -10.65 15.31
N GLU A 362 2.49 -11.74 15.27
CA GLU A 362 2.86 -12.94 14.52
C GLU A 362 2.95 -12.66 13.03
N LEU A 363 1.99 -11.90 12.46
CA LEU A 363 2.05 -11.47 11.07
C LEU A 363 3.28 -10.61 10.80
N ALA A 364 3.59 -9.67 11.69
CA ALA A 364 4.76 -8.81 11.56
C ALA A 364 6.06 -9.63 11.55
N ASN A 365 6.18 -10.63 12.42
CA ASN A 365 7.32 -11.51 12.41
C ASN A 365 7.46 -12.26 11.08
N HIS A 366 6.37 -12.82 10.54
CA HIS A 366 6.38 -13.57 9.28
C HIS A 366 6.67 -12.66 8.06
N VAL A 367 6.15 -11.44 8.04
CA VAL A 367 6.40 -10.47 6.97
C VAL A 367 7.85 -9.98 7.04
N ASN A 368 8.32 -9.52 8.20
CA ASN A 368 9.67 -8.97 8.35
C ASN A 368 10.78 -10.01 8.11
N THR A 369 10.45 -11.30 8.26
CA THR A 369 11.38 -12.40 7.95
C THR A 369 11.21 -12.99 6.53
N GLY A 370 10.34 -12.39 5.69
CA GLY A 370 10.15 -12.80 4.30
C GLY A 370 9.45 -14.15 4.13
N MET A 371 8.71 -14.63 5.14
CA MET A 371 8.06 -15.94 5.10
C MET A 371 6.72 -15.94 4.35
N ILE A 372 6.11 -14.76 4.12
CA ILE A 372 4.84 -14.61 3.40
C ILE A 372 5.11 -14.09 1.99
N GLY A 373 4.37 -14.62 1.01
CA GLY A 373 4.37 -14.13 -0.36
C GLY A 373 2.96 -13.96 -0.90
N ILE A 374 2.80 -13.08 -1.87
CA ILE A 374 1.53 -12.78 -2.53
C ILE A 374 1.71 -12.92 -4.05
N TYR A 375 0.69 -13.41 -4.77
CA TYR A 375 0.76 -13.55 -6.21
C TYR A 375 0.98 -12.18 -6.92
N ARG A 376 1.76 -12.21 -8.01
CA ARG A 376 2.28 -10.98 -8.66
C ARG A 376 1.20 -10.16 -9.36
N GLU A 377 0.17 -10.82 -9.89
CA GLU A 377 -0.93 -10.18 -10.64
C GLU A 377 -2.01 -9.58 -9.74
N LEU A 378 -1.74 -9.39 -8.44
CA LEU A 378 -2.68 -8.72 -7.53
C LEU A 378 -3.04 -7.33 -8.09
N PRO A 379 -4.33 -6.97 -8.16
CA PRO A 379 -4.76 -5.65 -8.58
C PRO A 379 -4.08 -4.52 -7.80
N ILE A 380 -3.69 -3.45 -8.50
CA ILE A 380 -2.89 -2.36 -7.91
C ILE A 380 -3.59 -1.75 -6.69
N ASN A 381 -4.92 -1.55 -6.77
CA ASN A 381 -5.70 -1.02 -5.65
C ASN A 381 -5.64 -1.91 -4.40
N ILE A 382 -5.59 -3.23 -4.55
CA ILE A 382 -5.44 -4.14 -3.41
C ILE A 382 -4.01 -4.11 -2.85
N LYS A 383 -2.99 -3.96 -3.72
CA LYS A 383 -1.60 -3.76 -3.28
C LYS A 383 -1.45 -2.50 -2.44
N GLU A 384 -2.05 -1.39 -2.90
CA GLU A 384 -2.05 -0.12 -2.17
C GLU A 384 -2.76 -0.26 -0.83
N LEU A 385 -3.97 -0.84 -0.81
CA LEU A 385 -4.72 -1.09 0.43
C LEU A 385 -3.91 -1.91 1.45
N LEU A 386 -3.29 -3.02 1.01
CA LEU A 386 -2.46 -3.86 1.87
C LEU A 386 -1.24 -3.10 2.40
N THR A 387 -0.54 -2.36 1.53
CA THR A 387 0.63 -1.59 1.93
C THR A 387 0.28 -0.56 2.99
N GLU A 388 -0.81 0.20 2.78
CA GLU A 388 -1.29 1.20 3.73
C GLU A 388 -1.73 0.55 5.06
N ASP A 389 -2.49 -0.54 5.00
CA ASP A 389 -2.99 -1.24 6.20
C ASP A 389 -1.85 -1.76 7.08
N LEU A 390 -0.80 -2.33 6.46
CA LEU A 390 0.35 -2.84 7.19
C LEU A 390 1.23 -1.69 7.71
N GLU A 391 1.43 -0.64 6.90
CA GLU A 391 2.31 0.49 7.26
C GLU A 391 1.81 1.29 8.47
N VAL A 392 0.50 1.38 8.67
CA VAL A 392 -0.08 2.14 9.79
C VAL A 392 -0.06 1.38 11.12
N MET A 393 0.21 0.07 11.08
CA MET A 393 0.16 -0.76 12.30
C MET A 393 1.34 -0.48 13.23
N LYS A 394 1.01 -0.21 14.50
CA LYS A 394 1.97 0.18 15.54
C LYS A 394 1.73 -0.59 16.82
N GLN A 395 2.84 -0.87 17.49
CA GLN A 395 2.81 -1.20 18.91
C GLN A 395 2.47 0.06 19.69
N MET A 396 1.50 -0.03 20.57
CA MET A 396 1.13 1.04 21.49
C MET A 396 1.72 0.75 22.87
N ASP A 397 1.90 1.83 23.65
CA ASP A 397 2.41 1.67 25.01
C ASP A 397 1.60 0.64 25.78
N SER A 398 2.31 -0.22 26.48
CA SER A 398 1.71 -1.25 27.32
C SER A 398 0.93 -0.58 28.46
N ASP A 399 -0.26 -1.09 28.75
CA ASP A 399 -0.97 -0.77 29.98
C ASP A 399 -0.09 -1.05 31.22
N LYS A 400 -0.54 -0.63 32.41
CA LYS A 400 0.16 -0.87 33.70
C LYS A 400 0.61 -2.32 33.91
N ASP A 401 0.00 -3.28 33.20
CA ASP A 401 0.32 -4.72 33.23
C ASP A 401 1.38 -5.13 32.17
N ALA A 402 2.02 -4.18 31.48
CA ALA A 402 3.06 -4.41 30.46
C ALA A 402 2.62 -5.35 29.30
N LYS A 403 1.31 -5.40 28.96
CA LYS A 403 0.80 -6.23 27.87
C LYS A 403 1.02 -5.57 26.51
N MET A 404 1.61 -6.32 25.57
CA MET A 404 1.80 -5.86 24.21
C MET A 404 0.45 -5.69 23.49
N ARG A 405 0.22 -4.52 22.87
CA ARG A 405 -0.97 -4.25 22.08
C ARG A 405 -0.64 -3.50 20.80
N VAL A 406 -1.45 -3.69 19.78
CA VAL A 406 -1.40 -2.89 18.56
C VAL A 406 -2.43 -1.76 18.61
N ILE A 407 -2.22 -0.74 17.80
CA ILE A 407 -3.15 0.36 17.59
C ILE A 407 -4.54 -0.17 17.20
N THR A 408 -5.59 0.43 17.76
CA THR A 408 -6.98 0.05 17.45
C THR A 408 -7.52 0.81 16.24
N LYS A 409 -8.57 0.28 15.58
CA LYS A 409 -9.27 0.97 14.48
C LYS A 409 -9.71 2.39 14.87
N LYS A 410 -10.18 2.57 16.11
CA LYS A 410 -10.58 3.89 16.64
C LYS A 410 -9.39 4.84 16.75
N GLU A 411 -8.26 4.39 17.30
CA GLU A 411 -7.05 5.22 17.43
C GLU A 411 -6.46 5.58 16.05
N LEU A 412 -6.54 4.68 15.06
CA LEU A 412 -6.15 4.97 13.67
C LEU A 412 -7.00 6.09 13.07
N HIS A 413 -8.31 6.03 13.26
CA HIS A 413 -9.24 7.05 12.79
C HIS A 413 -9.03 8.39 13.52
N ASP A 414 -8.90 8.36 14.85
CA ASP A 414 -8.73 9.57 15.68
C ASP A 414 -7.39 10.28 15.38
N SER A 415 -6.35 9.54 15.01
CA SER A 415 -5.04 10.08 14.61
C SER A 415 -4.99 10.57 13.17
N ALA A 416 -6.08 10.45 12.40
CA ALA A 416 -6.13 10.69 10.95
C ALA A 416 -5.07 9.91 10.14
N ALA A 417 -4.51 8.84 10.72
CA ALA A 417 -3.52 8.00 10.05
C ALA A 417 -4.16 7.17 8.93
N LEU A 418 -5.42 6.75 9.14
CA LEU A 418 -6.21 6.06 8.14
C LEU A 418 -7.69 6.44 8.30
N SER A 419 -8.35 6.84 7.20
CA SER A 419 -9.76 7.26 7.20
C SER A 419 -10.75 6.10 6.96
N ARG A 420 -10.25 4.89 6.73
CA ARG A 420 -10.99 3.66 6.45
C ARG A 420 -10.60 2.53 7.41
N SER A 421 -11.32 1.42 7.35
CA SER A 421 -10.97 0.19 8.05
C SER A 421 -9.74 -0.50 7.42
N THR A 422 -9.02 -1.33 8.19
CA THR A 422 -7.84 -2.11 7.78
C THR A 422 -8.22 -3.50 7.26
N ASP A 423 -9.30 -3.61 6.48
CA ASP A 423 -9.93 -4.90 6.13
C ASP A 423 -9.00 -5.81 5.32
N ALA A 424 -8.15 -5.25 4.45
CA ALA A 424 -7.17 -6.02 3.68
C ALA A 424 -6.03 -6.55 4.57
N GLY A 425 -5.58 -5.78 5.55
CA GLY A 425 -4.61 -6.20 6.55
C GLY A 425 -5.20 -7.20 7.55
N ASP A 426 -6.46 -7.01 7.94
CA ASP A 426 -7.12 -7.86 8.93
C ASP A 426 -7.25 -9.32 8.43
N VAL A 427 -7.51 -9.58 7.13
CA VAL A 427 -7.54 -10.96 6.61
C VAL A 427 -6.15 -11.63 6.59
N LEU A 428 -5.07 -10.86 6.48
CA LEU A 428 -3.71 -11.39 6.67
C LEU A 428 -3.46 -11.71 8.14
N MET A 429 -3.81 -10.79 9.02
CA MET A 429 -3.64 -10.95 10.47
C MET A 429 -4.40 -12.17 11.00
N MET A 430 -5.65 -12.33 10.59
CA MET A 430 -6.50 -13.45 11.01
C MET A 430 -5.92 -14.81 10.58
N ARG A 431 -5.24 -14.89 9.42
CA ARG A 431 -4.58 -16.12 8.96
C ARG A 431 -3.55 -16.65 9.98
N MET A 432 -2.92 -15.78 10.76
CA MET A 432 -1.94 -16.16 11.78
C MET A 432 -2.54 -16.97 12.92
N TYR A 433 -3.85 -16.95 13.09
CA TYR A 433 -4.55 -17.82 14.03
C TYR A 433 -4.17 -19.30 13.83
N PHE A 434 -4.10 -19.76 12.58
CA PHE A 434 -3.72 -21.15 12.27
C PHE A 434 -2.22 -21.43 12.45
N GLU A 435 -1.36 -20.42 12.42
CA GLU A 435 0.07 -20.59 12.75
C GLU A 435 0.28 -20.69 14.27
N ILE A 436 -0.52 -19.95 15.05
CA ILE A 436 -0.47 -20.00 16.52
C ILE A 436 -1.15 -21.27 17.05
N ASN A 437 -2.23 -21.73 16.38
CA ASN A 437 -3.01 -22.92 16.77
C ASN A 437 -3.15 -23.92 15.62
N PRO A 438 -2.08 -24.64 15.25
CA PRO A 438 -2.08 -25.57 14.13
C PRO A 438 -3.03 -26.76 14.31
N ASN A 439 -3.38 -27.12 15.55
CA ASN A 439 -4.23 -28.28 15.84
C ASN A 439 -5.70 -28.05 15.48
N GLU A 440 -6.19 -26.82 15.41
CA GLU A 440 -7.60 -26.53 15.07
C GLU A 440 -7.90 -26.77 13.59
N SER A 441 -6.89 -26.73 12.74
CA SER A 441 -7.00 -27.11 11.34
C SER A 441 -6.71 -28.61 11.12
N ALA A 442 -6.35 -29.35 12.17
CA ALA A 442 -6.17 -30.80 12.08
C ALA A 442 -7.55 -31.48 12.08
N TRP A 443 -7.71 -32.48 11.23
CA TRP A 443 -8.87 -33.36 11.27
C TRP A 443 -8.87 -34.09 12.62
N THR A 444 -9.76 -33.74 13.53
CA THR A 444 -10.05 -34.55 14.70
C THR A 444 -11.00 -35.65 14.26
N PHE A 445 -10.46 -36.83 13.99
CA PHE A 445 -11.28 -38.00 13.78
C PHE A 445 -11.79 -38.49 15.15
N THR A 446 -13.07 -38.30 15.43
CA THR A 446 -13.74 -38.76 16.67
C THR A 446 -14.33 -40.16 16.58
N GLY A 447 -14.04 -40.92 15.50
CA GLY A 447 -14.46 -42.27 15.30
C GLY A 447 -13.46 -43.30 15.80
N SER A 448 -13.92 -44.46 16.31
CA SER A 448 -13.03 -45.60 16.62
C SER A 448 -12.35 -46.12 15.34
N ILE A 449 -11.07 -46.48 15.46
CA ILE A 449 -10.25 -47.03 14.38
C ILE A 449 -10.94 -48.25 13.72
N ASP A 450 -11.77 -48.96 14.47
CA ASP A 450 -12.53 -50.12 13.99
C ASP A 450 -13.55 -49.80 12.89
N LYS A 451 -14.11 -48.55 12.89
CA LYS A 451 -15.03 -48.10 11.83
C LYS A 451 -14.33 -47.66 10.52
N ILE A 452 -13.02 -47.37 10.55
CA ILE A 452 -12.26 -47.04 9.34
C ILE A 452 -11.95 -48.28 8.50
N GLN A 453 -11.83 -49.44 9.15
CA GLN A 453 -11.53 -50.69 8.46
C GLN A 453 -12.72 -51.25 7.66
N GLU A 454 -13.93 -50.79 7.92
CA GLU A 454 -15.16 -51.24 7.26
C GLU A 454 -15.56 -50.47 5.99
N ASP A 455 -14.91 -49.31 5.68
CA ASP A 455 -15.15 -48.53 4.46
C ASP A 455 -14.11 -48.84 3.39
N PRO A 456 -14.46 -49.69 2.35
CA PRO A 456 -13.52 -50.07 1.29
C PRO A 456 -13.06 -48.91 0.39
N LYS A 457 -13.61 -47.72 0.55
CA LYS A 457 -13.26 -46.52 -0.24
C LYS A 457 -12.25 -45.58 0.48
N LEU A 458 -12.00 -45.81 1.77
CA LEU A 458 -11.09 -44.96 2.54
C LEU A 458 -9.65 -45.51 2.51
N LYS A 459 -8.78 -44.88 1.74
CA LYS A 459 -7.34 -45.14 1.80
C LYS A 459 -6.70 -44.19 2.78
N VAL A 460 -6.39 -44.63 3.99
CA VAL A 460 -5.66 -43.83 5.00
C VAL A 460 -4.16 -44.00 4.76
N TYR A 461 -3.51 -42.93 4.39
CA TYR A 461 -2.05 -42.85 4.32
C TYR A 461 -1.55 -42.06 5.56
N GLY A 462 -1.07 -42.78 6.55
CA GLY A 462 -0.44 -42.21 7.74
C GLY A 462 0.90 -42.90 8.04
N ASP A 463 1.88 -42.16 8.52
CA ASP A 463 3.25 -42.65 8.80
C ASP A 463 3.34 -43.78 9.81
N SER A 464 2.29 -44.00 10.60
CA SER A 464 2.26 -45.03 11.67
C SER A 464 2.23 -46.49 11.21
N ASN A 465 2.06 -46.75 9.93
CA ASN A 465 2.00 -48.12 9.37
C ASN A 465 3.16 -48.51 8.48
N ILE A 466 4.20 -47.65 8.40
CA ILE A 466 5.42 -47.98 7.65
C ILE A 466 6.36 -48.77 8.58
N LYS A 467 6.54 -50.04 8.28
CA LYS A 467 7.53 -50.88 8.97
C LYS A 467 8.73 -51.07 8.05
N THR A 468 9.93 -50.92 8.60
CA THR A 468 11.16 -51.27 7.91
C THR A 468 11.43 -52.77 8.14
N LYS A 469 11.63 -53.51 7.06
CA LYS A 469 12.00 -54.92 7.11
C LYS A 469 13.22 -55.19 6.22
N VAL A 470 14.11 -56.00 6.64
CA VAL A 470 15.26 -56.42 5.84
C VAL A 470 14.85 -57.62 4.99
N VAL A 471 14.88 -57.45 3.66
CA VAL A 471 14.61 -58.51 2.68
C VAL A 471 15.85 -58.62 1.79
N ASP A 472 16.40 -59.79 1.70
CA ASP A 472 17.64 -60.08 0.94
C ASP A 472 18.82 -59.13 1.27
N GLY A 473 18.98 -58.77 2.56
CA GLY A 473 20.08 -57.92 3.04
C GLY A 473 19.93 -56.42 2.76
N LYS A 474 18.76 -56.00 2.25
CA LYS A 474 18.45 -54.58 2.06
C LYS A 474 17.26 -54.13 2.93
N GLU A 475 17.36 -52.96 3.50
CA GLU A 475 16.23 -52.33 4.20
C GLU A 475 15.18 -51.88 3.18
N VAL A 476 13.96 -52.38 3.32
CA VAL A 476 12.82 -51.96 2.50
C VAL A 476 11.70 -51.48 3.41
N ARG A 477 11.01 -50.42 2.97
CA ARG A 477 9.84 -49.88 3.64
C ARG A 477 8.59 -50.61 3.19
N MET A 478 7.76 -51.00 4.13
CA MET A 478 6.52 -51.76 3.86
C MET A 478 5.30 -51.08 4.46
N ILE A 479 4.18 -51.08 3.73
CA ILE A 479 2.86 -50.75 4.26
C ILE A 479 2.08 -52.07 4.24
N GLY A 480 1.76 -52.60 5.42
CA GLY A 480 1.23 -53.95 5.53
C GLY A 480 2.23 -54.99 4.95
N ASP A 481 1.77 -55.88 4.08
CA ASP A 481 2.61 -56.90 3.44
C ASP A 481 3.17 -56.50 2.06
N ARG A 482 3.10 -55.20 1.68
CA ARG A 482 3.59 -54.75 0.37
C ARG A 482 4.84 -53.88 0.51
N ILE A 483 5.85 -54.17 -0.31
CA ILE A 483 7.08 -53.37 -0.42
C ILE A 483 6.75 -52.06 -1.16
N ILE A 484 7.13 -50.93 -0.60
CA ILE A 484 7.10 -49.62 -1.27
C ILE A 484 8.38 -49.54 -2.11
N ARG A 485 8.28 -49.53 -3.43
CA ARG A 485 9.40 -49.19 -4.33
C ARG A 485 9.41 -47.66 -4.49
N GLU A 486 10.57 -47.07 -4.26
CA GLU A 486 10.85 -45.66 -4.64
C GLU A 486 10.84 -45.48 -6.15
#